data_68d051f65e9f4b4bdf3b2380e38b5e51
#
_entry.id   68d051f65e9f4b4bdf3b2380e38b5e51
#
_cell.length_a   1.000
_cell.length_b   1.000
_cell.length_c   1.000
_cell.angle_alpha   90.00
_cell.angle_beta   90.00
_cell.angle_gamma   90.00
#
_symmetry.space_group_name_H-M   'P 1'
#
loop_
_entity.id
_entity.type
_entity.pdbx_description
1 polymer ?
#
loop_
_entity_poly.entity_id
_entity_poly.type
_entity_poly.pdbx_seq_one_letter_code
_entity_poly.pdbx_strand_id
1 'polypeptide(L)'
;MHFDGGDVLRGRTIILACGVSWRRLEIEGFERLVGKGISYGAARSEAPNVHGLDIHIVGAGNSAGQAAMFFAAHARSVTILCRGEGLEKSMSKYLIDQLESRANISVLAHTQVDAAHGDASLEAIDISNADTGETTRLDSGGLFIFIGADAETEWLPPEIVVDGHGFVLTGPDVAASGRWALERDPYLLETSVPGIFACGDVRFSPVKRVAAAVGEGSMAIAFVHQYFREAETIAAAASPLS
;
A
#
# COMPACT_ATOMS: atom_id res chain seq x y z
N MET A 1 -4.41 -8.98 -24.48
CA MET A 1 -5.22 -8.93 -23.24
C MET A 1 -6.61 -9.42 -23.59
N HIS A 2 -7.13 -10.36 -22.82
CA HIS A 2 -8.49 -10.89 -22.96
C HIS A 2 -9.36 -10.30 -21.85
N PHE A 3 -10.60 -9.96 -22.17
CA PHE A 3 -11.59 -9.46 -21.22
C PHE A 3 -12.68 -10.49 -20.99
N ASP A 4 -13.36 -10.44 -19.86
CA ASP A 4 -14.43 -11.38 -19.46
C ASP A 4 -15.58 -11.46 -20.48
N GLY A 5 -15.81 -10.39 -21.26
CA GLY A 5 -16.77 -10.34 -22.38
C GLY A 5 -16.33 -11.07 -23.66
N GLY A 6 -15.13 -11.64 -23.69
CA GLY A 6 -14.55 -12.30 -24.88
C GLY A 6 -13.82 -11.37 -25.84
N ASP A 7 -13.80 -10.08 -25.57
CA ASP A 7 -13.05 -9.09 -26.35
C ASP A 7 -11.53 -9.27 -26.17
N VAL A 8 -10.77 -8.97 -27.23
CA VAL A 8 -9.31 -9.06 -27.22
C VAL A 8 -8.71 -7.74 -27.65
N LEU A 9 -7.88 -7.14 -26.79
CA LEU A 9 -7.04 -5.99 -27.14
C LEU A 9 -5.61 -6.46 -27.45
N ARG A 10 -5.07 -5.99 -28.58
CA ARG A 10 -3.66 -6.21 -28.95
C ARG A 10 -2.92 -4.89 -28.89
N GLY A 11 -1.81 -4.86 -28.18
CA GLY A 11 -0.91 -3.70 -28.07
C GLY A 11 0.53 -4.14 -28.28
N ARG A 12 1.40 -3.22 -28.69
CA ARG A 12 2.85 -3.46 -28.78
C ARG A 12 3.54 -3.38 -27.41
N THR A 13 2.91 -2.64 -26.48
CA THR A 13 3.35 -2.47 -25.09
C THR A 13 2.14 -2.41 -24.17
N ILE A 14 2.36 -2.66 -22.88
CA ILE A 14 1.34 -2.56 -21.82
C ILE A 14 1.96 -1.80 -20.65
N ILE A 15 1.18 -0.92 -20.02
CA ILE A 15 1.53 -0.33 -18.72
C ILE A 15 0.53 -0.84 -17.69
N LEU A 16 1.04 -1.55 -16.67
CA LEU A 16 0.29 -2.01 -15.51
C LEU A 16 0.26 -0.88 -14.48
N ALA A 17 -0.89 -0.27 -14.27
CA ALA A 17 -1.11 0.83 -13.32
C ALA A 17 -2.36 0.58 -12.46
N CYS A 18 -2.63 -0.71 -12.15
CA CYS A 18 -3.85 -1.14 -11.48
C CYS A 18 -3.87 -0.87 -9.97
N GLY A 19 -2.76 -0.37 -9.40
CA GLY A 19 -2.71 0.02 -7.99
C GLY A 19 -2.79 -1.18 -7.04
N VAL A 20 -3.48 -0.99 -5.91
CA VAL A 20 -3.68 -1.98 -4.85
C VAL A 20 -5.08 -1.87 -4.29
N SER A 21 -5.58 -2.94 -3.69
CA SER A 21 -6.80 -2.94 -2.87
C SER A 21 -6.42 -2.86 -1.40
N TRP A 22 -6.99 -1.88 -0.70
CA TRP A 22 -6.78 -1.75 0.73
C TRP A 22 -7.53 -2.84 1.48
N ARG A 23 -6.84 -3.51 2.41
CA ARG A 23 -7.46 -4.48 3.31
C ARG A 23 -8.50 -3.79 4.17
N ARG A 24 -9.69 -4.39 4.26
CA ARG A 24 -10.79 -3.87 5.06
C ARG A 24 -10.88 -4.59 6.39
N LEU A 25 -11.38 -3.88 7.40
CA LEU A 25 -11.82 -4.50 8.65
C LEU A 25 -13.29 -4.90 8.48
N GLU A 26 -13.55 -6.20 8.64
CA GLU A 26 -14.91 -6.75 8.62
C GLU A 26 -15.45 -6.78 10.05
N ILE A 27 -15.84 -5.62 10.57
CA ILE A 27 -16.38 -5.44 11.92
C ILE A 27 -17.71 -4.71 11.88
N GLU A 28 -18.54 -4.92 12.93
CA GLU A 28 -19.84 -4.27 13.05
C GLU A 28 -19.71 -2.74 13.08
N GLY A 29 -20.59 -2.04 12.36
CA GLY A 29 -20.63 -0.58 12.30
C GLY A 29 -19.60 0.09 11.40
N PHE A 30 -18.61 -0.65 10.87
CA PHE A 30 -17.47 -0.10 10.15
C PHE A 30 -17.87 0.68 8.89
N GLU A 31 -18.56 0.03 7.95
CA GLU A 31 -18.90 0.62 6.64
C GLU A 31 -19.75 1.90 6.77
N ARG A 32 -20.61 1.98 7.77
CA ARG A 32 -21.46 3.16 8.05
C ARG A 32 -20.65 4.38 8.49
N LEU A 33 -19.50 4.16 9.13
CA LEU A 33 -18.64 5.17 9.74
C LEU A 33 -17.39 5.49 8.91
N VAL A 34 -17.15 4.81 7.79
CA VAL A 34 -16.08 5.18 6.85
C VAL A 34 -16.33 6.58 6.30
N GLY A 35 -15.31 7.45 6.41
CA GLY A 35 -15.40 8.88 6.11
C GLY A 35 -16.09 9.73 7.19
N LYS A 36 -16.55 9.11 8.29
CA LYS A 36 -17.18 9.76 9.45
C LYS A 36 -16.45 9.45 10.75
N GLY A 37 -15.14 9.50 10.72
CA GLY A 37 -14.26 9.15 11.83
C GLY A 37 -13.45 7.87 11.61
N ILE A 38 -13.82 7.01 10.65
CA ILE A 38 -12.99 5.88 10.19
C ILE A 38 -12.35 6.24 8.86
N SER A 39 -11.03 6.09 8.76
CA SER A 39 -10.26 6.41 7.56
C SER A 39 -9.19 5.37 7.28
N TYR A 40 -8.96 5.10 5.99
CA TYR A 40 -7.79 4.36 5.51
C TYR A 40 -6.63 5.33 5.30
N GLY A 41 -5.54 5.12 6.02
CA GLY A 41 -4.39 6.01 5.97
C GLY A 41 -4.54 7.26 6.84
N ALA A 42 -3.57 8.17 6.73
CA ALA A 42 -3.54 9.45 7.43
C ALA A 42 -3.22 10.57 6.45
N ALA A 43 -4.20 11.42 6.18
CA ALA A 43 -4.00 12.63 5.39
C ALA A 43 -3.87 13.86 6.32
N ARG A 44 -3.15 14.88 5.86
CA ARG A 44 -3.07 16.16 6.60
C ARG A 44 -4.43 16.82 6.78
N SER A 45 -5.38 16.55 5.89
CA SER A 45 -6.77 17.00 5.97
C SER A 45 -7.53 16.45 7.18
N GLU A 46 -7.09 15.32 7.75
CA GLU A 46 -7.73 14.71 8.92
C GLU A 46 -7.30 15.37 10.25
N ALA A 47 -6.18 16.08 10.27
CA ALA A 47 -5.66 16.69 11.50
C ALA A 47 -6.65 17.62 12.23
N PRO A 48 -7.41 18.50 11.55
CA PRO A 48 -8.42 19.32 12.22
C PRO A 48 -9.53 18.50 12.88
N ASN A 49 -9.91 17.38 12.29
CA ASN A 49 -11.01 16.52 12.74
C ASN A 49 -10.67 15.75 14.02
N VAL A 50 -9.38 15.58 14.33
CA VAL A 50 -8.92 14.81 15.51
C VAL A 50 -8.43 15.70 16.64
N HIS A 51 -8.53 17.02 16.50
CA HIS A 51 -7.98 17.95 17.49
C HIS A 51 -8.62 17.78 18.87
N GLY A 52 -7.78 17.43 19.86
CA GLY A 52 -8.20 17.23 21.24
C GLY A 52 -9.00 15.94 21.50
N LEU A 53 -9.13 15.05 20.52
CA LEU A 53 -9.83 13.77 20.65
C LEU A 53 -8.86 12.62 20.97
N ASP A 54 -9.39 11.54 21.54
CA ASP A 54 -8.70 10.26 21.61
C ASP A 54 -8.89 9.54 20.30
N ILE A 55 -7.80 9.06 19.72
CA ILE A 55 -7.83 8.36 18.44
C ILE A 55 -7.11 7.02 18.52
N HIS A 56 -7.49 6.13 17.62
CA HIS A 56 -6.95 4.80 17.54
C HIS A 56 -6.40 4.51 16.14
N ILE A 57 -5.29 3.78 16.10
CA ILE A 57 -4.60 3.39 14.86
C ILE A 57 -4.49 1.88 14.84
N VAL A 58 -5.05 1.22 13.84
CA VAL A 58 -4.95 -0.23 13.67
C VAL A 58 -3.79 -0.56 12.74
N GLY A 59 -2.79 -1.26 13.26
CA GLY A 59 -1.61 -1.69 12.50
C GLY A 59 -0.30 -1.51 13.26
N ALA A 60 0.72 -2.26 12.88
CA ALA A 60 2.02 -2.28 13.57
C ALA A 60 3.21 -1.92 12.67
N GLY A 61 2.98 -1.53 11.41
CA GLY A 61 4.04 -1.18 10.46
C GLY A 61 4.48 0.28 10.53
N ASN A 62 5.53 0.63 9.78
CA ASN A 62 6.06 2.00 9.71
C ASN A 62 5.01 3.05 9.37
N SER A 63 4.03 2.73 8.51
CA SER A 63 2.95 3.65 8.15
C SER A 63 2.08 4.02 9.35
N ALA A 64 1.73 3.02 10.20
CA ALA A 64 0.98 3.25 11.44
C ALA A 64 1.79 4.13 12.42
N GLY A 65 3.08 3.85 12.59
CA GLY A 65 3.95 4.63 13.46
C GLY A 65 4.12 6.08 12.98
N GLN A 66 4.31 6.32 11.69
CA GLN A 66 4.38 7.66 11.12
C GLN A 66 3.07 8.43 11.30
N ALA A 67 1.92 7.76 11.14
CA ALA A 67 0.61 8.34 11.39
C ALA A 67 0.44 8.70 12.87
N ALA A 68 0.86 7.82 13.79
CA ALA A 68 0.80 8.08 15.23
C ALA A 68 1.63 9.32 15.60
N MET A 69 2.86 9.43 15.10
CA MET A 69 3.70 10.61 15.30
C MET A 69 3.06 11.89 14.77
N PHE A 70 2.43 11.81 13.60
CA PHE A 70 1.74 12.95 13.01
C PHE A 70 0.53 13.39 13.85
N PHE A 71 -0.34 12.45 14.19
CA PHE A 71 -1.56 12.74 14.94
C PHE A 71 -1.30 13.12 16.40
N ALA A 72 -0.22 12.64 17.01
CA ALA A 72 0.14 13.01 18.39
C ALA A 72 0.38 14.53 18.59
N ALA A 73 0.62 15.28 17.51
CA ALA A 73 0.71 16.72 17.56
C ALA A 73 -0.66 17.43 17.62
N HIS A 74 -1.75 16.72 17.37
CA HIS A 74 -3.10 17.29 17.24
C HIS A 74 -4.11 16.64 18.18
N ALA A 75 -4.06 15.33 18.33
CA ALA A 75 -4.95 14.54 19.18
C ALA A 75 -4.62 14.67 20.67
N ARG A 76 -5.59 14.43 21.54
CA ARG A 76 -5.39 14.31 22.99
C ARG A 76 -4.54 13.09 23.30
N SER A 77 -4.91 11.95 22.77
CA SER A 77 -4.16 10.70 22.85
C SER A 77 -4.22 9.93 21.54
N VAL A 78 -3.19 9.12 21.29
CA VAL A 78 -3.09 8.19 20.16
C VAL A 78 -2.78 6.81 20.68
N THR A 79 -3.65 5.83 20.41
CA THR A 79 -3.43 4.44 20.80
C THR A 79 -3.25 3.59 19.55
N ILE A 80 -2.10 2.92 19.44
CA ILE A 80 -1.82 1.94 18.39
C ILE A 80 -2.34 0.59 18.83
N LEU A 81 -3.23 -0.03 18.05
CA LEU A 81 -3.80 -1.35 18.26
C LEU A 81 -3.06 -2.36 17.38
N CYS A 82 -2.36 -3.30 18.00
CA CYS A 82 -1.52 -4.29 17.36
C CYS A 82 -1.98 -5.70 17.68
N ARG A 83 -2.30 -6.52 16.69
CA ARG A 83 -2.68 -7.93 16.89
C ARG A 83 -1.54 -8.84 17.35
N GLY A 84 -0.30 -8.45 17.09
CA GLY A 84 0.89 -9.20 17.48
C GLY A 84 1.41 -8.78 18.86
N GLU A 85 2.55 -9.34 19.23
CA GLU A 85 3.25 -9.12 20.51
C GLU A 85 3.74 -7.66 20.69
N GLY A 86 3.89 -6.89 19.58
CA GLY A 86 4.40 -5.54 19.63
C GLY A 86 4.71 -5.00 18.23
N LEU A 87 5.49 -3.93 18.17
CA LEU A 87 5.83 -3.22 16.94
C LEU A 87 7.13 -3.72 16.29
N GLU A 88 7.99 -4.41 17.02
CA GLU A 88 9.39 -4.72 16.70
C GLU A 88 9.53 -5.58 15.43
N LYS A 89 8.51 -6.41 15.12
CA LYS A 89 8.54 -7.31 13.95
C LYS A 89 8.33 -6.55 12.61
N SER A 90 7.70 -5.37 12.63
CA SER A 90 7.24 -4.69 11.41
C SER A 90 7.51 -3.19 11.36
N MET A 91 8.03 -2.62 12.46
CA MET A 91 8.37 -1.20 12.56
C MET A 91 9.86 -1.01 12.81
N SER A 92 10.46 0.00 12.19
CA SER A 92 11.87 0.31 12.41
C SER A 92 12.14 0.75 13.85
N LYS A 93 13.26 0.32 14.43
CA LYS A 93 13.66 0.67 15.80
C LYS A 93 13.68 2.17 16.04
N TYR A 94 14.19 2.95 15.08
CA TYR A 94 14.18 4.42 15.14
C TYR A 94 12.78 5.00 15.37
N LEU A 95 11.77 4.46 14.67
CA LEU A 95 10.40 4.94 14.81
C LEU A 95 9.77 4.52 16.14
N ILE A 96 10.07 3.30 16.61
CA ILE A 96 9.63 2.83 17.95
C ILE A 96 10.18 3.75 19.03
N ASP A 97 11.47 4.08 19.01
CA ASP A 97 12.10 4.98 19.98
C ASP A 97 11.45 6.38 19.98
N GLN A 98 11.02 6.87 18.81
CA GLN A 98 10.29 8.12 18.70
C GLN A 98 8.89 8.05 19.32
N LEU A 99 8.16 6.94 19.09
CA LEU A 99 6.83 6.72 19.68
C LEU A 99 6.92 6.67 21.20
N GLU A 100 7.87 5.93 21.75
CA GLU A 100 8.11 5.81 23.20
C GLU A 100 8.46 7.15 23.87
N SER A 101 9.04 8.08 23.13
CA SER A 101 9.35 9.43 23.64
C SER A 101 8.14 10.35 23.78
N ARG A 102 6.95 9.93 23.29
CA ARG A 102 5.72 10.72 23.29
C ARG A 102 4.77 10.27 24.40
N ALA A 103 4.52 11.13 25.37
CA ALA A 103 3.68 10.82 26.52
C ALA A 103 2.20 10.56 26.17
N ASN A 104 1.74 11.05 25.00
CA ASN A 104 0.36 10.86 24.54
C ASN A 104 0.21 9.76 23.48
N ILE A 105 1.22 8.91 23.28
CA ILE A 105 1.13 7.72 22.44
C ILE A 105 1.21 6.48 23.33
N SER A 106 0.32 5.52 23.09
CA SER A 106 0.32 4.21 23.74
C SER A 106 0.18 3.09 22.70
N VAL A 107 0.63 1.88 23.07
CA VAL A 107 0.52 0.68 22.23
C VAL A 107 -0.19 -0.39 23.02
N LEU A 108 -1.25 -0.95 22.45
CA LEU A 108 -1.95 -2.13 22.96
C LEU A 108 -1.63 -3.32 22.05
N ALA A 109 -0.76 -4.19 22.57
CA ALA A 109 -0.42 -5.45 21.91
C ALA A 109 -1.54 -6.49 22.08
N HIS A 110 -1.54 -7.53 21.25
CA HIS A 110 -2.53 -8.61 21.25
C HIS A 110 -3.99 -8.12 21.18
N THR A 111 -4.19 -6.92 20.58
CA THR A 111 -5.46 -6.22 20.60
C THR A 111 -6.00 -6.03 19.19
N GLN A 112 -7.29 -6.29 19.02
CA GLN A 112 -8.04 -6.06 17.79
C GLN A 112 -9.29 -5.23 18.05
N VAL A 113 -9.83 -4.61 16.99
CA VAL A 113 -11.13 -3.92 17.03
C VAL A 113 -12.21 -4.91 16.61
N ASP A 114 -13.29 -4.98 17.38
CA ASP A 114 -14.41 -5.90 17.12
C ASP A 114 -15.66 -5.16 16.63
N ALA A 115 -15.87 -3.91 17.05
CA ALA A 115 -16.99 -3.09 16.60
C ALA A 115 -16.67 -1.59 16.62
N ALA A 116 -17.41 -0.81 15.82
CA ALA A 116 -17.37 0.64 15.79
C ALA A 116 -18.77 1.23 16.04
N HIS A 117 -18.85 2.22 16.92
CA HIS A 117 -20.08 2.82 17.39
C HIS A 117 -20.13 4.32 17.10
N GLY A 118 -21.34 4.81 16.85
CA GLY A 118 -21.66 6.20 16.58
C GLY A 118 -22.76 6.32 15.52
N ASP A 119 -23.42 7.45 15.44
CA ASP A 119 -24.49 7.71 14.47
C ASP A 119 -24.03 8.63 13.34
N ALA A 120 -23.76 9.89 13.65
CA ALA A 120 -23.30 10.88 12.68
C ALA A 120 -21.79 10.78 12.44
N SER A 121 -21.03 10.36 13.45
CA SER A 121 -19.57 10.16 13.43
C SER A 121 -19.19 9.02 14.36
N LEU A 122 -17.92 8.59 14.30
CA LEU A 122 -17.36 7.63 15.26
C LEU A 122 -17.36 8.25 16.66
N GLU A 123 -17.84 7.50 17.64
CA GLU A 123 -17.91 7.89 19.05
C GLU A 123 -17.15 6.92 19.95
N ALA A 124 -17.19 5.61 19.64
CA ALA A 124 -16.49 4.59 20.41
C ALA A 124 -16.13 3.38 19.55
N ILE A 125 -15.20 2.57 20.04
CA ILE A 125 -14.84 1.26 19.50
C ILE A 125 -14.88 0.21 20.60
N ASP A 126 -15.26 -1.02 20.26
CA ASP A 126 -15.04 -2.19 21.10
C ASP A 126 -13.73 -2.86 20.64
N ILE A 127 -12.88 -3.15 21.61
CA ILE A 127 -11.62 -3.87 21.39
C ILE A 127 -11.60 -5.14 22.23
N SER A 128 -10.92 -6.19 21.72
CA SER A 128 -10.64 -7.40 22.50
C SER A 128 -9.14 -7.67 22.56
N ASN A 129 -8.71 -8.21 23.70
CA ASN A 129 -7.34 -8.68 23.89
C ASN A 129 -7.29 -10.20 23.74
N ALA A 130 -6.44 -10.70 22.85
CA ALA A 130 -6.37 -12.12 22.50
C ALA A 130 -5.79 -12.98 23.64
N ASP A 131 -4.97 -12.41 24.54
CA ASP A 131 -4.36 -13.15 25.64
C ASP A 131 -5.33 -13.33 26.83
N THR A 132 -6.12 -12.28 27.10
CA THR A 132 -7.02 -12.28 28.27
C THR A 132 -8.45 -12.64 27.91
N GLY A 133 -8.84 -12.50 26.63
CA GLY A 133 -10.22 -12.63 26.18
C GLY A 133 -11.12 -11.47 26.64
N GLU A 134 -10.55 -10.43 27.25
CA GLU A 134 -11.29 -9.28 27.75
C GLU A 134 -11.71 -8.36 26.58
N THR A 135 -12.97 -7.94 26.61
CA THR A 135 -13.51 -6.93 25.67
C THR A 135 -13.74 -5.62 26.43
N THR A 136 -13.27 -4.53 25.87
CA THR A 136 -13.38 -3.19 26.45
C THR A 136 -13.91 -2.20 25.43
N ARG A 137 -14.83 -1.32 25.83
CA ARG A 137 -15.27 -0.19 25.03
C ARG A 137 -14.42 1.04 25.33
N LEU A 138 -13.90 1.67 24.29
CA LEU A 138 -13.10 2.89 24.37
C LEU A 138 -13.78 4.02 23.60
N ASP A 139 -13.84 5.21 24.18
CA ASP A 139 -14.21 6.42 23.44
C ASP A 139 -13.20 6.65 22.33
N SER A 140 -13.68 6.98 21.12
CA SER A 140 -12.82 7.18 19.95
C SER A 140 -13.42 8.20 19.01
N GLY A 141 -12.75 9.31 18.82
CA GLY A 141 -13.11 10.33 17.83
C GLY A 141 -12.49 10.08 16.45
N GLY A 142 -11.62 9.06 16.33
CA GLY A 142 -10.98 8.69 15.06
C GLY A 142 -10.38 7.29 15.09
N LEU A 143 -10.63 6.51 14.05
CA LEU A 143 -10.06 5.18 13.83
C LEU A 143 -9.36 5.14 12.47
N PHE A 144 -8.05 4.97 12.47
CA PHE A 144 -7.20 5.00 11.29
C PHE A 144 -6.64 3.63 10.99
N ILE A 145 -6.86 3.13 9.76
CA ILE A 145 -6.58 1.76 9.38
C ILE A 145 -5.29 1.67 8.57
N PHE A 146 -4.30 0.91 9.08
CA PHE A 146 -3.00 0.67 8.47
C PHE A 146 -2.63 -0.82 8.45
N ILE A 147 -3.57 -1.66 8.04
CA ILE A 147 -3.42 -3.13 7.98
C ILE A 147 -2.86 -3.63 6.65
N GLY A 148 -2.42 -2.71 5.79
CA GLY A 148 -1.82 -3.01 4.49
C GLY A 148 -2.80 -3.01 3.33
N ALA A 149 -2.26 -3.34 2.18
CA ALA A 149 -2.97 -3.43 0.91
C ALA A 149 -2.43 -4.61 0.13
N ASP A 150 -3.25 -5.19 -0.72
CA ASP A 150 -2.91 -6.33 -1.56
C ASP A 150 -2.82 -5.88 -3.02
N ALA A 151 -1.80 -6.34 -3.72
CA ALA A 151 -1.71 -6.17 -5.15
C ALA A 151 -2.60 -7.24 -5.81
N GLU A 152 -3.63 -6.82 -6.51
CA GLU A 152 -4.52 -7.73 -7.24
C GLU A 152 -3.89 -8.13 -8.58
N THR A 153 -2.92 -9.04 -8.53
CA THR A 153 -2.10 -9.46 -9.67
C THR A 153 -2.27 -10.92 -10.06
N GLU A 154 -3.19 -11.64 -9.43
CA GLU A 154 -3.45 -13.06 -9.71
C GLU A 154 -3.89 -13.33 -11.15
N TRP A 155 -4.45 -12.32 -11.83
CA TRP A 155 -4.85 -12.39 -13.24
C TRP A 155 -3.67 -12.22 -14.22
N LEU A 156 -2.49 -11.81 -13.73
CA LEU A 156 -1.32 -11.66 -14.59
C LEU A 156 -0.77 -13.01 -15.01
N PRO A 157 -0.24 -13.12 -16.24
CA PRO A 157 0.41 -14.33 -16.69
C PRO A 157 1.69 -14.61 -15.87
N PRO A 158 2.07 -15.89 -15.66
CA PRO A 158 3.18 -16.28 -14.78
C PRO A 158 4.56 -15.83 -15.28
N GLU A 159 4.66 -15.32 -16.49
CA GLU A 159 5.87 -14.71 -17.05
C GLU A 159 6.17 -13.35 -16.39
N ILE A 160 5.15 -12.66 -15.86
CA ILE A 160 5.33 -11.42 -15.09
C ILE A 160 5.66 -11.82 -13.65
N VAL A 161 6.91 -11.58 -13.25
CA VAL A 161 7.38 -11.94 -11.91
C VAL A 161 6.84 -10.97 -10.89
N VAL A 162 6.29 -11.52 -9.81
CA VAL A 162 5.83 -10.80 -8.63
C VAL A 162 6.59 -11.26 -7.38
N ASP A 163 6.58 -10.46 -6.34
CA ASP A 163 7.14 -10.85 -5.03
C ASP A 163 6.19 -11.79 -4.26
N GLY A 164 6.57 -12.19 -3.03
CA GLY A 164 5.76 -13.05 -2.18
C GLY A 164 4.42 -12.44 -1.70
N HIS A 165 4.18 -11.16 -1.99
CA HIS A 165 2.97 -10.41 -1.67
C HIS A 165 2.17 -9.99 -2.91
N GLY A 166 2.57 -10.43 -4.10
CA GLY A 166 1.89 -10.14 -5.37
C GLY A 166 2.32 -8.84 -6.05
N PHE A 167 3.28 -8.07 -5.52
CA PHE A 167 3.75 -6.85 -6.17
C PHE A 167 4.66 -7.14 -7.37
N VAL A 168 4.43 -6.45 -8.48
CA VAL A 168 5.19 -6.65 -9.73
C VAL A 168 6.63 -6.18 -9.58
N LEU A 169 7.59 -7.07 -9.87
CA LEU A 169 9.00 -6.71 -9.93
C LEU A 169 9.30 -5.92 -11.21
N THR A 170 10.18 -4.91 -11.12
CA THR A 170 10.59 -4.09 -12.26
C THR A 170 12.08 -3.75 -12.21
N GLY A 171 12.66 -3.45 -13.35
CA GLY A 171 14.02 -2.93 -13.45
C GLY A 171 15.05 -3.77 -12.71
N PRO A 172 15.81 -3.18 -11.76
CA PRO A 172 16.85 -3.89 -11.03
C PRO A 172 16.38 -5.14 -10.28
N ASP A 173 15.13 -5.14 -9.77
CA ASP A 173 14.57 -6.29 -9.04
C ASP A 173 14.32 -7.46 -9.99
N VAL A 174 13.91 -7.19 -11.23
CA VAL A 174 13.79 -8.20 -12.29
C VAL A 174 15.16 -8.75 -12.66
N ALA A 175 16.16 -7.88 -12.85
CA ALA A 175 17.54 -8.31 -13.14
C ALA A 175 18.07 -9.23 -12.02
N ALA A 176 17.86 -8.84 -10.76
CA ALA A 176 18.30 -9.63 -9.59
C ALA A 176 17.54 -10.97 -9.47
N SER A 177 16.31 -11.08 -9.98
CA SER A 177 15.53 -12.32 -9.97
C SER A 177 16.03 -13.39 -10.91
N GLY A 178 16.93 -13.06 -11.86
CA GLY A 178 17.42 -13.96 -12.92
C GLY A 178 16.36 -14.31 -13.99
N ARG A 179 15.25 -13.58 -14.04
CA ARG A 179 14.14 -13.84 -14.98
C ARG A 179 14.14 -12.90 -16.18
N TRP A 180 15.18 -12.07 -16.33
CA TRP A 180 15.35 -11.21 -17.51
C TRP A 180 16.03 -11.96 -18.65
N ALA A 181 15.48 -11.89 -19.85
CA ALA A 181 15.90 -12.71 -20.98
C ALA A 181 16.75 -11.98 -22.05
N LEU A 182 16.83 -10.64 -21.99
CA LEU A 182 17.58 -9.86 -22.98
C LEU A 182 18.99 -9.53 -22.51
N GLU A 183 19.92 -9.28 -23.45
CA GLU A 183 21.29 -8.86 -23.12
C GLU A 183 21.36 -7.47 -22.49
N ARG A 184 20.45 -6.54 -22.89
CA ARG A 184 20.36 -5.24 -22.23
C ARG A 184 19.72 -5.35 -20.83
N ASP A 185 20.01 -4.42 -19.96
CA ASP A 185 19.29 -4.27 -18.69
C ASP A 185 17.82 -3.90 -18.92
N PRO A 186 16.90 -4.35 -18.04
CA PRO A 186 15.52 -3.88 -18.07
C PRO A 186 15.45 -2.38 -17.74
N TYR A 187 14.55 -1.64 -18.40
CA TYR A 187 14.28 -0.27 -17.98
C TYR A 187 13.74 -0.24 -16.54
N LEU A 188 13.92 0.87 -15.84
CA LEU A 188 13.59 1.00 -14.41
C LEU A 188 12.18 0.50 -14.04
N LEU A 189 11.21 0.70 -14.92
CA LEU A 189 9.81 0.29 -14.71
C LEU A 189 9.39 -0.91 -15.59
N GLU A 190 10.34 -1.55 -16.29
CA GLU A 190 10.05 -2.70 -17.13
C GLU A 190 9.94 -3.98 -16.28
N THR A 191 8.90 -4.76 -16.55
CA THR A 191 8.68 -6.05 -15.90
C THR A 191 9.61 -7.12 -16.45
N SER A 192 9.50 -8.36 -15.99
CA SER A 192 10.21 -9.52 -16.54
C SER A 192 9.85 -9.85 -18.00
N VAL A 193 8.80 -9.27 -18.54
CA VAL A 193 8.40 -9.39 -19.93
C VAL A 193 8.74 -8.10 -20.67
N PRO A 194 9.69 -8.16 -21.65
CA PRO A 194 10.09 -6.97 -22.40
C PRO A 194 8.91 -6.23 -23.06
N GLY A 195 8.88 -4.91 -22.90
CA GLY A 195 7.81 -4.06 -23.43
C GLY A 195 6.55 -4.00 -22.55
N ILE A 196 6.51 -4.70 -21.42
CA ILE A 196 5.48 -4.54 -20.38
C ILE A 196 6.09 -3.79 -19.20
N PHE A 197 5.45 -2.70 -18.80
CA PHE A 197 5.88 -1.81 -17.73
C PHE A 197 4.89 -1.85 -16.57
N ALA A 198 5.36 -1.57 -15.36
CA ALA A 198 4.49 -1.38 -14.20
C ALA A 198 4.85 -0.07 -13.49
N CYS A 199 3.83 0.63 -12.98
CA CYS A 199 4.01 1.89 -12.25
C CYS A 199 2.97 2.05 -11.13
N GLY A 200 3.30 2.86 -10.14
CA GLY A 200 2.45 3.10 -8.97
C GLY A 200 2.44 1.92 -8.00
N ASP A 201 1.36 1.83 -7.22
CA ASP A 201 1.30 0.98 -6.03
C ASP A 201 1.31 -0.53 -6.33
N VAL A 202 0.97 -0.95 -7.56
CA VAL A 202 1.06 -2.36 -8.00
C VAL A 202 2.51 -2.85 -8.06
N ARG A 203 3.46 -1.93 -8.22
CA ARG A 203 4.89 -2.25 -8.35
C ARG A 203 5.52 -2.56 -6.99
N PHE A 204 6.45 -3.49 -6.94
CA PHE A 204 7.33 -3.69 -5.79
C PHE A 204 8.13 -2.41 -5.55
N SER A 205 7.74 -1.66 -4.53
CA SER A 205 8.36 -0.39 -4.15
C SER A 205 8.04 -0.07 -2.70
N PRO A 206 9.01 0.48 -1.94
CA PRO A 206 8.78 0.89 -0.55
C PRO A 206 7.92 2.16 -0.44
N VAL A 207 7.71 2.90 -1.54
CA VAL A 207 7.02 4.19 -1.55
C VAL A 207 5.67 4.07 -2.23
N LYS A 208 4.60 3.97 -1.45
CA LYS A 208 3.20 3.98 -1.90
C LYS A 208 2.64 5.40 -1.71
N ARG A 209 2.77 6.25 -2.74
CA ARG A 209 2.36 7.67 -2.71
C ARG A 209 1.81 8.09 -4.06
N VAL A 210 0.75 8.90 -4.07
CA VAL A 210 0.16 9.46 -5.29
C VAL A 210 1.21 10.17 -6.14
N ALA A 211 2.07 11.00 -5.54
CA ALA A 211 3.13 11.70 -6.27
C ALA A 211 4.14 10.75 -6.92
N ALA A 212 4.49 9.65 -6.25
CA ALA A 212 5.36 8.61 -6.82
C ALA A 212 4.68 7.92 -8.01
N ALA A 213 3.41 7.52 -7.86
CA ALA A 213 2.64 6.87 -8.92
C ALA A 213 2.51 7.75 -10.16
N VAL A 214 2.24 9.06 -9.99
CA VAL A 214 2.18 10.03 -11.10
C VAL A 214 3.53 10.19 -11.79
N GLY A 215 4.61 10.29 -11.02
CA GLY A 215 5.98 10.38 -11.55
C GLY A 215 6.38 9.13 -12.32
N GLU A 216 6.14 7.95 -11.75
CA GLU A 216 6.40 6.67 -12.41
C GLU A 216 5.56 6.49 -13.68
N GLY A 217 4.28 6.87 -13.66
CA GLY A 217 3.42 6.84 -14.85
C GLY A 217 3.98 7.69 -15.99
N SER A 218 4.47 8.89 -15.69
CA SER A 218 5.14 9.75 -16.68
C SER A 218 6.43 9.12 -17.22
N MET A 219 7.25 8.51 -16.34
CA MET A 219 8.48 7.82 -16.75
C MET A 219 8.17 6.58 -17.61
N ALA A 220 7.12 5.82 -17.28
CA ALA A 220 6.72 4.65 -18.06
C ALA A 220 6.44 5.00 -19.54
N ILE A 221 5.78 6.14 -19.79
CA ILE A 221 5.56 6.62 -21.16
C ILE A 221 6.90 6.88 -21.90
N ALA A 222 7.86 7.49 -21.21
CA ALA A 222 9.18 7.73 -21.82
C ALA A 222 9.90 6.41 -22.16
N PHE A 223 9.83 5.40 -21.29
CA PHE A 223 10.39 4.08 -21.54
C PHE A 223 9.67 3.33 -22.66
N VAL A 224 8.35 3.45 -22.80
CA VAL A 224 7.60 2.92 -23.95
C VAL A 224 8.13 3.49 -25.28
N HIS A 225 8.35 4.80 -25.34
CA HIS A 225 8.94 5.42 -26.54
C HIS A 225 10.37 4.95 -26.80
N GLN A 226 11.16 4.73 -25.76
CA GLN A 226 12.52 4.21 -25.91
C GLN A 226 12.49 2.77 -26.41
N TYR A 227 11.64 1.92 -25.87
CA TYR A 227 11.43 0.54 -26.32
C TYR A 227 11.06 0.47 -27.82
N PHE A 228 10.17 1.36 -28.28
CA PHE A 228 9.82 1.38 -29.72
C PHE A 228 10.98 1.76 -30.61
N ARG A 229 11.79 2.75 -30.23
CA ARG A 229 12.99 3.14 -31.00
C ARG A 229 14.01 2.00 -31.09
N GLU A 230 14.23 1.26 -30.02
CA GLU A 230 15.12 0.10 -30.04
C GLU A 230 14.58 -1.01 -30.93
N ALA A 231 13.30 -1.34 -30.81
CA ALA A 231 12.67 -2.35 -31.65
C ALA A 231 12.74 -2.01 -33.16
N GLU A 232 12.57 -0.74 -33.52
CA GLU A 232 12.71 -0.26 -34.89
C GLU A 232 14.16 -0.36 -35.40
N THR A 233 15.13 -0.03 -34.55
CA THR A 233 16.57 -0.13 -34.88
C THR A 233 16.97 -1.59 -35.11
N ILE A 234 16.52 -2.51 -34.26
CA ILE A 234 16.77 -3.96 -34.42
C ILE A 234 16.13 -4.50 -35.69
N ALA A 235 14.89 -4.09 -35.98
CA ALA A 235 14.20 -4.51 -37.20
C ALA A 235 14.89 -4.00 -38.48
N ALA A 236 15.38 -2.75 -38.45
CA ALA A 236 16.13 -2.16 -39.57
C ALA A 236 17.48 -2.88 -39.78
N ALA A 237 18.18 -3.25 -38.72
CA ALA A 237 19.44 -3.99 -38.79
C ALA A 237 19.27 -5.45 -39.29
N ALA A 238 18.11 -6.05 -39.06
CA ALA A 238 17.79 -7.42 -39.47
C ALA A 238 17.26 -7.50 -40.93
N SER A 239 16.94 -6.38 -41.58
CA SER A 239 16.51 -6.36 -42.97
C SER A 239 17.75 -6.45 -43.90
N PRO A 240 17.87 -7.51 -44.72
CA PRO A 240 18.99 -7.59 -45.66
C PRO A 240 18.92 -6.43 -46.65
N LEU A 241 20.07 -5.80 -46.89
CA LEU A 241 20.23 -4.81 -47.94
C LEU A 241 19.80 -5.44 -49.28
N SER A 242 18.68 -5.00 -49.82
CA SER A 242 18.17 -5.38 -51.14
C SER A 242 18.91 -4.63 -52.24
#